data_343f8805c6b75f14a60551853c862e42
#
_entry.id   343f8805c6b75f14a60551853c862e42
#
_cell.length_a   1.000
_cell.length_b   1.000
_cell.length_c   1.000
_cell.angle_alpha   90.00
_cell.angle_beta   90.00
_cell.angle_gamma   90.00
#
_symmetry.space_group_name_H-M   'P 1'
#
loop_
_entity.id
_entity.type
_entity.pdbx_description
1 polymer ?
#
loop_
_entity_poly.entity_id
_entity_poly.type
_entity_poly.pdbx_seq_one_letter_code
_entity_poly.pdbx_strand_id
1 'polypeptide(L)'
;MEGLHHDTIIDPPNSDSTDNNADSLKGVEHTKQSVDGEIQKDFSQSEANKLLTNEEKLSLYEQMIRIRRFEERSLRSYQQGHIGGFLHLYIGQEAVAVGSVSMLGDDDHIITAYRDHGHALAVGMEFDECMAELYGKKTGCSKGKGGSMHFFAPDKNYWGGHGIVGGQTPLGLG
;
A
#
# COMPACT_ATOMS: atom_id res chain seq x y z
N MET A 1 -20.50 -34.27 26.90
CA MET A 1 -21.28 -33.04 26.70
C MET A 1 -20.41 -32.15 25.83
N GLU A 2 -20.41 -32.33 24.55
CA GLU A 2 -21.31 -31.89 23.48
C GLU A 2 -21.32 -30.36 23.34
N GLY A 3 -20.88 -29.94 22.19
CA GLY A 3 -20.97 -28.57 21.70
C GLY A 3 -20.02 -28.25 20.55
N LEU A 4 -20.10 -29.03 19.46
CA LEU A 4 -19.46 -28.73 18.17
C LEU A 4 -20.22 -27.56 17.51
N HIS A 5 -19.57 -26.43 17.30
CA HIS A 5 -20.07 -25.41 16.40
C HIS A 5 -19.58 -25.69 14.97
N HIS A 6 -20.56 -25.85 14.09
CA HIS A 6 -20.37 -25.99 12.65
C HIS A 6 -19.93 -24.67 12.05
N ASP A 7 -18.74 -24.66 11.46
CA ASP A 7 -18.32 -23.62 10.52
C ASP A 7 -19.01 -23.86 9.17
N THR A 8 -19.83 -22.90 8.77
CA THR A 8 -20.46 -22.89 7.46
C THR A 8 -19.41 -22.51 6.42
N ILE A 9 -18.98 -23.49 5.65
CA ILE A 9 -18.15 -23.30 4.45
C ILE A 9 -19.07 -22.67 3.39
N ILE A 10 -18.75 -21.48 2.95
CA ILE A 10 -19.40 -20.83 1.80
C ILE A 10 -18.64 -21.30 0.55
N ASP A 11 -19.30 -22.08 -0.29
CA ASP A 11 -18.80 -22.53 -1.57
C ASP A 11 -18.63 -21.33 -2.53
N PRO A 12 -17.57 -21.34 -3.39
CA PRO A 12 -17.40 -20.30 -4.40
C PRO A 12 -18.47 -20.44 -5.50
N PRO A 13 -18.92 -19.30 -6.10
CA PRO A 13 -19.92 -19.35 -7.14
C PRO A 13 -19.39 -20.04 -8.41
N ASN A 14 -20.23 -20.92 -8.96
CA ASN A 14 -20.04 -21.71 -10.15
C ASN A 14 -19.84 -20.81 -11.38
N SER A 15 -18.76 -21.04 -12.13
CA SER A 15 -18.48 -20.40 -13.39
C SER A 15 -19.19 -21.18 -14.52
N ASP A 16 -20.33 -20.70 -14.98
CA ASP A 16 -20.80 -20.94 -16.35
C ASP A 16 -21.97 -19.98 -16.68
N SER A 17 -21.65 -18.91 -17.38
CA SER A 17 -22.56 -18.30 -18.36
C SER A 17 -21.75 -17.39 -19.29
N THR A 18 -21.48 -17.92 -20.46
CA THR A 18 -21.09 -17.15 -21.63
C THR A 18 -22.30 -16.34 -22.11
N ASP A 19 -22.28 -15.03 -21.85
CA ASP A 19 -23.16 -14.11 -22.58
C ASP A 19 -22.32 -13.02 -23.24
N ASN A 20 -22.27 -13.12 -24.55
CA ASN A 20 -21.80 -12.09 -25.47
C ASN A 20 -22.72 -10.88 -25.40
N ASN A 21 -22.25 -9.78 -24.83
CA ASN A 21 -22.84 -8.48 -25.09
C ASN A 21 -21.77 -7.41 -25.24
N ALA A 22 -21.22 -7.32 -26.46
CA ALA A 22 -20.18 -6.36 -26.82
C ALA A 22 -20.72 -4.98 -27.24
N ASP A 23 -21.99 -4.67 -26.98
CA ASP A 23 -22.64 -3.47 -27.54
C ASP A 23 -23.22 -2.47 -26.52
N SER A 24 -22.83 -2.52 -25.26
CA SER A 24 -23.33 -1.58 -24.23
C SER A 24 -22.28 -0.63 -23.62
N LEU A 25 -21.12 -0.46 -24.25
CA LEU A 25 -20.09 0.48 -23.78
C LEU A 25 -20.16 1.87 -24.43
N LYS A 26 -21.31 2.27 -24.95
CA LYS A 26 -21.57 3.65 -25.36
C LYS A 26 -22.37 4.37 -24.30
N GLY A 27 -21.68 5.26 -23.54
CA GLY A 27 -22.36 6.28 -22.73
C GLY A 27 -22.39 6.06 -21.23
N VAL A 28 -21.27 5.68 -20.59
CA VAL A 28 -21.11 5.96 -19.17
C VAL A 28 -20.52 7.37 -19.05
N GLU A 29 -21.38 8.38 -19.03
CA GLU A 29 -21.03 9.66 -18.45
C GLU A 29 -20.71 9.38 -16.98
N HIS A 30 -19.43 9.54 -16.60
CA HIS A 30 -19.02 9.56 -15.20
C HIS A 30 -19.65 10.80 -14.55
N THR A 31 -20.88 10.69 -14.10
CA THR A 31 -21.49 11.64 -13.18
C THR A 31 -20.68 11.56 -11.88
N LYS A 32 -19.80 12.53 -11.68
CA LYS A 32 -19.11 12.74 -10.41
C LYS A 32 -20.18 13.04 -9.37
N GLN A 33 -20.55 12.05 -8.56
CA GLN A 33 -21.41 12.30 -7.39
C GLN A 33 -20.60 13.12 -6.40
N SER A 34 -21.02 14.37 -6.21
CA SER A 34 -20.52 15.23 -5.16
C SER A 34 -21.01 14.70 -3.82
N VAL A 35 -20.11 14.29 -2.95
CA VAL A 35 -20.39 14.19 -1.52
C VAL A 35 -20.25 15.63 -1.01
N ASP A 36 -21.35 16.18 -0.47
CA ASP A 36 -21.42 17.51 0.15
C ASP A 36 -21.22 18.76 -0.72
N GLY A 37 -21.60 18.72 -2.01
CA GLY A 37 -21.70 19.96 -2.81
C GLY A 37 -20.36 20.61 -3.17
N GLU A 38 -19.22 20.06 -2.78
CA GLU A 38 -17.92 20.53 -3.21
C GLU A 38 -17.56 19.95 -4.58
N ILE A 39 -17.26 20.85 -5.52
CA ILE A 39 -16.74 20.48 -6.84
C ILE A 39 -15.37 19.81 -6.61
N GLN A 40 -15.30 18.52 -6.88
CA GLN A 40 -14.03 17.80 -6.81
C GLN A 40 -13.05 18.44 -7.81
N LYS A 41 -12.00 19.10 -7.32
CA LYS A 41 -11.00 19.73 -8.15
C LYS A 41 -10.33 18.70 -9.04
N ASP A 42 -10.27 18.97 -10.34
CA ASP A 42 -9.50 18.15 -11.28
C ASP A 42 -8.01 18.49 -11.15
N PHE A 43 -7.33 17.75 -10.29
CA PHE A 43 -5.89 17.91 -10.05
C PHE A 43 -5.02 17.55 -11.26
N SER A 44 -5.56 16.90 -12.30
CA SER A 44 -4.82 16.65 -13.55
C SER A 44 -4.39 17.95 -14.23
N GLN A 45 -5.12 19.05 -13.98
CA GLN A 45 -4.84 20.39 -14.52
C GLN A 45 -4.06 21.27 -13.53
N SER A 46 -3.61 20.74 -12.40
CA SER A 46 -2.80 21.49 -11.44
C SER A 46 -1.45 21.89 -12.05
N GLU A 47 -0.90 23.03 -11.62
CA GLU A 47 0.42 23.49 -12.09
C GLU A 47 1.51 22.46 -11.77
N ALA A 48 1.47 21.84 -10.58
CA ALA A 48 2.41 20.78 -10.21
C ALA A 48 2.37 19.60 -11.22
N ASN A 49 1.18 19.17 -11.64
CA ASN A 49 1.08 18.07 -12.61
C ASN A 49 1.52 18.50 -14.03
N LYS A 50 1.35 19.77 -14.41
CA LYS A 50 1.83 20.28 -15.69
C LYS A 50 3.35 20.42 -15.75
N LEU A 51 4.01 20.63 -14.61
CA LEU A 51 5.46 20.73 -14.51
C LEU A 51 6.16 19.36 -14.66
N LEU A 52 5.48 18.25 -14.34
CA LEU A 52 6.03 16.91 -14.48
C LEU A 52 6.11 16.49 -15.95
N THR A 53 7.22 15.93 -16.34
CA THR A 53 7.41 15.27 -17.64
C THR A 53 6.60 13.95 -17.71
N ASN A 54 6.45 13.40 -18.91
CA ASN A 54 5.79 12.12 -19.08
C ASN A 54 6.59 10.99 -18.43
N GLU A 55 7.92 11.05 -18.48
CA GLU A 55 8.83 10.09 -17.88
C GLU A 55 8.68 10.09 -16.36
N GLU A 56 8.63 11.25 -15.72
CA GLU A 56 8.40 11.37 -14.28
C GLU A 56 7.03 10.82 -13.88
N LYS A 57 5.98 11.13 -14.63
CA LYS A 57 4.62 10.58 -14.39
C LYS A 57 4.60 9.07 -14.52
N LEU A 58 5.27 8.51 -15.53
CA LEU A 58 5.37 7.06 -15.71
C LEU A 58 6.16 6.41 -14.58
N SER A 59 7.25 7.03 -14.12
CA SER A 59 8.03 6.55 -12.98
C SER A 59 7.21 6.51 -11.70
N LEU A 60 6.47 7.58 -11.39
CA LEU A 60 5.57 7.62 -10.23
C LEU A 60 4.48 6.54 -10.32
N TYR A 61 3.89 6.38 -11.51
CA TYR A 61 2.86 5.36 -11.74
C TYR A 61 3.41 3.93 -11.59
N GLU A 62 4.60 3.68 -12.14
CA GLU A 62 5.26 2.38 -11.98
C GLU A 62 5.50 2.04 -10.50
N GLN A 63 6.00 3.00 -9.72
CA GLN A 63 6.19 2.80 -8.28
C GLN A 63 4.87 2.45 -7.57
N MET A 64 3.77 3.13 -7.88
CA MET A 64 2.45 2.81 -7.32
C MET A 64 2.00 1.39 -7.68
N ILE A 65 2.21 0.97 -8.93
CA ILE A 65 1.87 -0.41 -9.37
C ILE A 65 2.76 -1.44 -8.67
N ARG A 66 4.05 -1.18 -8.50
CA ARG A 66 4.97 -2.09 -7.79
C ARG A 66 4.55 -2.26 -6.33
N ILE A 67 4.21 -1.17 -5.63
CA ILE A 67 3.67 -1.22 -4.26
C ILE A 67 2.38 -2.04 -4.22
N ARG A 68 1.43 -1.79 -5.14
CA ARG A 68 0.18 -2.56 -5.23
C ARG A 68 0.44 -4.05 -5.39
N ARG A 69 1.36 -4.45 -6.26
CA ARG A 69 1.69 -5.87 -6.49
C ARG A 69 2.34 -6.52 -5.27
N PHE A 70 3.18 -5.79 -4.56
CA PHE A 70 3.74 -6.25 -3.29
C PHE A 70 2.65 -6.52 -2.26
N GLU A 71 1.72 -5.60 -2.09
CA GLU A 71 0.61 -5.72 -1.14
C GLU A 71 -0.35 -6.87 -1.50
N GLU A 72 -0.70 -7.02 -2.77
CA GLU A 72 -1.51 -8.15 -3.24
C GLU A 72 -0.82 -9.49 -3.00
N ARG A 73 0.50 -9.54 -3.13
CA ARG A 73 1.29 -10.74 -2.83
C ARG A 73 1.35 -10.99 -1.33
N SER A 74 1.53 -9.94 -0.53
CA SER A 74 1.53 -10.01 0.93
C SER A 74 0.19 -10.53 1.46
N LEU A 75 -0.92 -10.02 0.93
CA LEU A 75 -2.26 -10.50 1.28
C LEU A 75 -2.43 -12.00 1.00
N ARG A 76 -2.03 -12.45 -0.19
CA ARG A 76 -2.11 -13.89 -0.54
C ARG A 76 -1.26 -14.74 0.39
N SER A 77 -0.04 -14.30 0.71
CA SER A 77 0.85 -15.01 1.63
C SER A 77 0.30 -15.07 3.05
N TYR A 78 -0.36 -14.00 3.48
CA TYR A 78 -1.05 -13.95 4.77
C TYR A 78 -2.22 -14.94 4.83
N GLN A 79 -3.07 -14.96 3.80
CA GLN A 79 -4.19 -15.92 3.69
C GLN A 79 -3.73 -17.38 3.65
N GLN A 80 -2.53 -17.63 3.15
CA GLN A 80 -1.89 -18.96 3.15
C GLN A 80 -1.21 -19.30 4.49
N GLY A 81 -1.25 -18.42 5.48
CA GLY A 81 -0.63 -18.64 6.79
C GLY A 81 0.90 -18.52 6.81
N HIS A 82 1.51 -17.95 5.77
CA HIS A 82 2.97 -17.77 5.69
C HIS A 82 3.46 -16.53 6.44
N ILE A 83 2.57 -15.56 6.65
CA ILE A 83 2.84 -14.32 7.40
C ILE A 83 2.05 -14.39 8.70
N GLY A 84 2.74 -14.27 9.83
CA GLY A 84 2.13 -14.28 11.15
C GLY A 84 1.88 -12.88 11.70
N GLY A 85 1.07 -12.80 12.75
CA GLY A 85 0.77 -11.52 13.41
C GLY A 85 -0.20 -10.65 12.61
N PHE A 86 -0.10 -9.34 12.79
CA PHE A 86 -0.93 -8.37 12.06
C PHE A 86 -0.31 -8.01 10.72
N LEU A 87 -1.15 -7.90 9.69
CA LEU A 87 -0.76 -7.39 8.38
C LEU A 87 -1.57 -6.12 8.08
N HIS A 88 -0.89 -4.99 7.91
CA HIS A 88 -1.49 -3.71 7.60
C HIS A 88 -1.16 -3.30 6.17
N LEU A 89 -2.03 -3.71 5.23
CA LEU A 89 -1.85 -3.43 3.80
C LEU A 89 -1.96 -1.94 3.49
N TYR A 90 -1.17 -1.51 2.52
CA TYR A 90 -1.15 -0.13 2.01
C TYR A 90 -2.01 0.06 0.75
N ILE A 91 -2.82 -0.93 0.38
CA ILE A 91 -3.68 -0.91 -0.82
C ILE A 91 -4.62 0.30 -0.79
N GLY A 92 -4.63 1.05 -1.88
CA GLY A 92 -5.45 2.25 -2.06
C GLY A 92 -4.78 3.55 -1.61
N GLN A 93 -3.60 3.50 -1.02
CA GLN A 93 -2.85 4.66 -0.53
C GLN A 93 -1.50 4.86 -1.26
N GLU A 94 -1.25 4.15 -2.36
CA GLU A 94 0.03 4.14 -3.06
C GLU A 94 0.45 5.54 -3.50
N ALA A 95 -0.51 6.33 -3.99
CA ALA A 95 -0.26 7.71 -4.43
C ALA A 95 0.18 8.63 -3.27
N VAL A 96 -0.27 8.36 -2.05
CA VAL A 96 0.15 9.14 -0.87
C VAL A 96 1.63 8.89 -0.58
N ALA A 97 2.06 7.62 -0.55
CA ALA A 97 3.46 7.28 -0.30
C ALA A 97 4.37 7.79 -1.42
N VAL A 98 4.06 7.45 -2.66
CA VAL A 98 4.90 7.81 -3.81
C VAL A 98 4.95 9.33 -3.99
N GLY A 99 3.81 10.02 -3.89
CA GLY A 99 3.76 11.47 -4.06
C GLY A 99 4.49 12.22 -2.94
N SER A 100 4.35 11.80 -1.67
CA SER A 100 5.06 12.46 -0.57
C SER A 100 6.57 12.21 -0.62
N VAL A 101 6.99 10.96 -0.86
CA VAL A 101 8.41 10.61 -0.92
C VAL A 101 9.12 11.25 -2.11
N SER A 102 8.44 11.40 -3.26
CA SER A 102 9.03 12.03 -4.44
C SER A 102 9.38 13.52 -4.27
N MET A 103 8.90 14.15 -3.20
CA MET A 103 9.17 15.55 -2.88
C MET A 103 10.31 15.74 -1.88
N LEU A 104 10.87 14.66 -1.35
CA LEU A 104 11.92 14.70 -0.33
C LEU A 104 13.30 14.78 -0.98
N GLY A 105 14.21 15.51 -0.33
CA GLY A 105 15.62 15.53 -0.64
C GLY A 105 16.41 14.47 0.13
N ASP A 106 17.70 14.36 -0.20
CA ASP A 106 18.59 13.34 0.37
C ASP A 106 18.79 13.47 1.89
N ASP A 107 18.63 14.66 2.44
CA ASP A 107 18.79 14.95 3.87
C ASP A 107 17.48 14.88 4.66
N ASP A 108 16.36 14.61 3.98
CA ASP A 108 15.06 14.50 4.64
C ASP A 108 14.89 13.15 5.33
N HIS A 109 14.20 13.16 6.46
CA HIS A 109 13.95 11.98 7.27
C HIS A 109 12.47 11.62 7.29
N ILE A 110 12.17 10.33 7.24
CA ILE A 110 10.79 9.82 7.27
C ILE A 110 10.59 8.97 8.51
N ILE A 111 9.50 9.24 9.22
CA ILE A 111 8.97 8.41 10.29
C ILE A 111 7.47 8.23 10.07
N THR A 112 6.97 7.02 10.21
CA THR A 112 5.59 6.64 9.85
C THR A 112 4.85 5.98 11.00
N ALA A 113 3.56 5.75 10.80
CA ALA A 113 2.74 4.90 11.65
C ALA A 113 2.80 3.43 11.18
N TYR A 114 1.94 2.59 11.72
CA TYR A 114 1.91 1.13 11.50
C TYR A 114 1.59 0.67 10.07
N ARG A 115 1.09 1.54 9.20
CA ARG A 115 0.77 1.24 7.80
C ARG A 115 1.82 1.90 6.92
N ASP A 116 2.98 1.28 6.82
CA ASP A 116 4.22 1.90 6.33
C ASP A 116 4.85 1.23 5.10
N HIS A 117 4.33 0.09 4.63
CA HIS A 117 4.89 -0.63 3.48
C HIS A 117 5.06 0.27 2.25
N GLY A 118 4.06 1.11 1.95
CA GLY A 118 4.13 2.02 0.81
C GLY A 118 5.28 3.01 0.92
N HIS A 119 5.49 3.61 2.10
CA HIS A 119 6.61 4.54 2.33
C HIS A 119 7.96 3.80 2.27
N ALA A 120 8.05 2.64 2.90
CA ALA A 120 9.26 1.81 2.88
C ALA A 120 9.70 1.47 1.44
N LEU A 121 8.76 1.07 0.60
CA LEU A 121 9.04 0.75 -0.81
C LEU A 121 9.30 2.02 -1.64
N ALA A 122 8.62 3.13 -1.36
CA ALA A 122 8.81 4.39 -2.06
C ALA A 122 10.19 5.02 -1.78
N VAL A 123 10.74 4.87 -0.57
CA VAL A 123 12.13 5.30 -0.25
C VAL A 123 13.19 4.36 -0.84
N GLY A 124 12.76 3.29 -1.53
CA GLY A 124 13.68 2.38 -2.22
C GLY A 124 14.19 1.23 -1.37
N MET A 125 13.44 0.76 -0.37
CA MET A 125 13.73 -0.53 0.27
C MET A 125 13.50 -1.68 -0.71
N GLU A 126 14.32 -2.73 -0.61
CA GLU A 126 14.22 -3.88 -1.50
C GLU A 126 12.97 -4.73 -1.19
N PHE A 127 12.26 -5.13 -2.25
CA PHE A 127 10.99 -5.86 -2.14
C PHE A 127 11.14 -7.22 -1.47
N ASP A 128 12.22 -7.92 -1.76
CA ASP A 128 12.52 -9.23 -1.16
C ASP A 128 12.94 -9.10 0.30
N GLU A 129 13.65 -8.04 0.70
CA GLU A 129 13.96 -7.74 2.09
C GLU A 129 12.68 -7.44 2.90
N CYS A 130 11.81 -6.60 2.36
CA CYS A 130 10.51 -6.31 2.97
C CYS A 130 9.64 -7.57 3.08
N MET A 131 9.58 -8.39 2.02
CA MET A 131 8.84 -9.65 2.06
C MET A 131 9.45 -10.63 3.05
N ALA A 132 10.79 -10.71 3.13
CA ALA A 132 11.48 -11.54 4.11
C ALA A 132 11.14 -11.13 5.55
N GLU A 133 10.99 -9.83 5.82
CA GLU A 133 10.56 -9.32 7.12
C GLU A 133 9.15 -9.80 7.46
N LEU A 134 8.20 -9.69 6.52
CA LEU A 134 6.83 -10.18 6.69
C LEU A 134 6.78 -11.69 6.99
N TYR A 135 7.68 -12.46 6.39
CA TYR A 135 7.81 -13.91 6.62
C TYR A 135 8.61 -14.26 7.88
N GLY A 136 9.01 -13.28 8.70
CA GLY A 136 9.81 -13.49 9.91
C GLY A 136 11.21 -14.05 9.64
N LYS A 137 11.81 -13.73 8.49
CA LYS A 137 13.13 -14.24 8.10
C LYS A 137 14.26 -13.32 8.58
N LYS A 138 15.41 -13.93 8.90
CA LYS A 138 16.60 -13.20 9.35
C LYS A 138 17.12 -12.18 8.31
N THR A 139 16.80 -12.38 7.04
CA THR A 139 17.19 -11.49 5.93
C THR A 139 16.24 -10.30 5.76
N GLY A 140 15.19 -10.17 6.59
CA GLY A 140 14.34 -9.00 6.61
C GLY A 140 15.00 -7.79 7.27
N CYS A 141 14.51 -6.59 6.98
CA CYS A 141 15.07 -5.30 7.41
C CYS A 141 15.17 -5.16 8.95
N SER A 142 14.26 -5.78 9.69
CA SER A 142 14.29 -5.89 11.16
C SER A 142 14.64 -7.31 11.65
N LYS A 143 15.31 -8.09 10.81
CA LYS A 143 15.75 -9.48 11.07
C LYS A 143 14.59 -10.42 11.39
N GLY A 144 13.42 -10.15 10.82
CA GLY A 144 12.20 -10.93 11.00
C GLY A 144 11.49 -10.71 12.34
N LYS A 145 11.83 -9.64 13.08
CA LYS A 145 11.26 -9.33 14.40
C LYS A 145 10.22 -8.21 14.37
N GLY A 146 10.23 -7.39 13.33
CA GLY A 146 9.36 -6.24 13.19
C GLY A 146 8.00 -6.58 12.57
N GLY A 147 7.97 -7.47 11.61
CA GLY A 147 6.76 -7.80 10.85
C GLY A 147 6.24 -6.60 10.07
N SER A 148 4.91 -6.54 9.87
CA SER A 148 4.26 -5.55 9.01
C SER A 148 4.34 -4.11 9.50
N MET A 149 4.63 -3.84 10.78
CA MET A 149 4.52 -2.50 11.35
C MET A 149 5.88 -1.83 11.63
N HIS A 150 6.97 -2.53 11.37
CA HIS A 150 8.30 -2.09 11.83
C HIS A 150 9.37 -2.35 10.75
N PHE A 151 9.20 -1.73 9.59
CA PHE A 151 10.22 -1.66 8.55
C PHE A 151 11.15 -0.48 8.85
N PHE A 152 12.46 -0.69 8.79
CA PHE A 152 13.46 0.34 9.04
C PHE A 152 14.57 0.26 8.00
N ALA A 153 15.01 1.43 7.50
CA ALA A 153 16.16 1.58 6.62
C ALA A 153 16.91 2.87 6.97
N PRO A 154 17.74 2.86 8.03
CA PRO A 154 18.47 4.06 8.47
C PRO A 154 19.40 4.63 7.40
N ASP A 155 19.92 3.79 6.49
CA ASP A 155 20.73 4.16 5.34
C ASP A 155 19.96 4.97 4.28
N LYS A 156 18.62 4.96 4.36
CA LYS A 156 17.69 5.73 3.51
C LYS A 156 16.96 6.82 4.30
N ASN A 157 17.44 7.20 5.47
CA ASN A 157 16.77 8.13 6.38
C ASN A 157 15.31 7.73 6.70
N TYR A 158 15.01 6.42 6.64
CA TYR A 158 13.70 5.88 6.94
C TYR A 158 13.69 5.22 8.32
N TRP A 159 13.03 5.89 9.26
CA TRP A 159 13.00 5.51 10.69
C TRP A 159 11.79 4.66 11.07
N GLY A 160 11.08 4.20 10.06
CA GLY A 160 10.13 3.11 10.14
C GLY A 160 8.77 3.43 10.69
N GLY A 161 8.00 2.36 10.80
CA GLY A 161 6.64 2.35 11.31
C GLY A 161 6.57 2.12 12.81
N HIS A 162 5.56 2.72 13.42
CA HIS A 162 5.27 2.59 14.85
C HIS A 162 3.85 2.10 15.06
N GLY A 163 3.68 1.05 15.88
CA GLY A 163 2.38 0.44 16.15
C GLY A 163 1.43 1.35 16.94
N ILE A 164 1.96 2.31 17.71
CA ILE A 164 1.16 3.26 18.49
C ILE A 164 0.77 4.45 17.62
N VAL A 165 -0.54 4.65 17.42
CA VAL A 165 -1.06 5.78 16.65
C VAL A 165 -0.66 7.11 17.29
N GLY A 166 0.00 7.98 16.49
CA GLY A 166 0.55 9.24 16.98
C GLY A 166 1.91 9.13 17.66
N GLY A 167 2.41 7.93 17.93
CA GLY A 167 3.72 7.71 18.58
C GLY A 167 4.91 8.24 17.78
N GLN A 168 4.79 8.29 16.46
CA GLN A 168 5.82 8.85 15.58
C GLN A 168 6.02 10.37 15.78
N THR A 169 5.01 11.11 16.23
CA THR A 169 5.11 12.57 16.40
C THR A 169 6.16 13.00 17.43
N PRO A 170 6.12 12.51 18.70
CA PRO A 170 7.15 12.85 19.66
C PRO A 170 8.53 12.27 19.31
N LEU A 171 8.58 11.12 18.63
CA LEU A 171 9.85 10.55 18.17
C LEU A 171 10.47 11.39 17.06
N GLY A 172 9.68 11.88 16.11
CA GLY A 172 10.15 12.76 15.07
C GLY A 172 10.57 14.15 15.58
N LEU A 173 9.97 14.62 16.68
CA LEU A 173 10.37 15.88 17.31
C LEU A 173 11.75 15.78 17.99
N GLY A 174 12.07 14.64 18.59
CA GLY A 174 13.33 14.41 19.31
C GLY A 174 14.50 14.12 18.40
#